data_ef48ae1dd625565a12ef6b8b7c7ba892
#
_entry.id   ef48ae1dd625565a12ef6b8b7c7ba892
#
_cell.length_a   1.000
_cell.length_b   1.000
_cell.length_c   1.000
_cell.angle_alpha   90.00
_cell.angle_beta   90.00
_cell.angle_gamma   90.00
#
_symmetry.space_group_name_H-M   'P 1'
#
loop_
_entity.id
_entity.type
_entity.pdbx_description
1 polymer ?
#
loop_
_entity_poly.entity_id
_entity_poly.type
_entity_poly.pdbx_seq_one_letter_code
_entity_poly.pdbx_strand_id
1 'polypeptide(L)'
;MQGHFHWNSIDDAGAEHHVDIYPDRAPLELHLVHMNKAKGSSLVEAINTNDWNSLAVLAIKYDIGDNDNEDLAPLFNALKEDAIHEKWKYITLKKNLKLKSFLPRGTGRFYRYNGSLTTPGCKEVVIWTVFKDRELISRNQIQILRDTMKGSMKQPNNTRPVQPLNGRIVLDIDTRDYDGSCSNYCPASTCPSHPPIKDCSSLASNFRLQKSLITSLLELIKMLICTILNSC
;
A
#
# COMPACT_ATOMS: atom_id res chain seq x y z
N MET A 1 -8.07 -8.08 6.02
CA MET A 1 -7.30 -6.91 5.55
C MET A 1 -6.44 -6.41 6.69
N GLN A 2 -5.26 -5.92 6.40
CA GLN A 2 -4.33 -5.28 7.34
C GLN A 2 -3.84 -3.97 6.72
N GLY A 3 -3.63 -2.92 7.53
CA GLY A 3 -2.97 -1.69 7.11
C GLY A 3 -1.79 -1.39 8.02
N HIS A 4 -0.69 -0.86 7.45
CA HIS A 4 0.47 -0.42 8.22
C HIS A 4 1.20 0.70 7.48
N PHE A 5 1.90 1.53 8.24
CA PHE A 5 2.67 2.65 7.72
C PHE A 5 4.17 2.38 7.76
N HIS A 6 4.86 2.93 6.76
CA HIS A 6 6.31 3.01 6.66
C HIS A 6 6.75 4.47 6.69
N TRP A 7 7.74 4.79 7.53
CA TRP A 7 8.29 6.13 7.67
C TRP A 7 9.77 6.10 8.02
N ASN A 8 10.41 7.26 7.97
CA ASN A 8 11.78 7.46 8.40
C ASN A 8 11.85 8.64 9.40
N SER A 9 12.99 8.78 10.07
CA SER A 9 13.29 9.96 10.91
C SER A 9 13.39 11.25 10.11
N ILE A 10 13.65 11.16 8.80
CA ILE A 10 13.73 12.28 7.85
C ILE A 10 12.60 12.19 6.83
N ASP A 11 12.26 13.34 6.22
CA ASP A 11 11.06 13.47 5.38
C ASP A 11 11.24 13.03 3.92
N ASP A 12 12.41 12.53 3.53
CA ASP A 12 12.76 12.19 2.15
C ASP A 12 12.98 10.70 1.87
N ALA A 13 12.77 9.85 2.87
CA ALA A 13 13.11 8.44 2.79
C ALA A 13 12.11 7.48 3.49
N GLY A 14 10.89 7.93 3.75
CA GLY A 14 9.88 7.16 4.48
C GLY A 14 9.20 6.08 3.65
N ALA A 15 9.04 6.29 2.35
CA ALA A 15 8.40 5.33 1.47
C ALA A 15 9.33 4.14 1.12
N GLU A 16 8.77 2.94 0.97
CA GLU A 16 9.48 1.76 0.46
C GLU A 16 9.56 1.76 -1.07
N HIS A 17 8.62 2.42 -1.76
CA HIS A 17 8.65 2.59 -3.20
C HIS A 17 9.25 3.95 -3.59
N HIS A 18 10.15 3.89 -4.57
CA HIS A 18 10.65 5.08 -5.26
C HIS A 18 10.16 5.06 -6.70
N VAL A 19 9.52 6.13 -7.14
CA VAL A 19 9.00 6.28 -8.51
C VAL A 19 9.64 7.50 -9.16
N ASP A 20 10.09 7.35 -10.40
CA ASP A 20 10.97 8.29 -11.10
C ASP A 20 10.39 9.69 -11.36
N ILE A 21 9.06 9.85 -11.26
CA ILE A 21 8.42 11.16 -11.45
C ILE A 21 8.69 12.14 -10.29
N TYR A 22 9.26 11.65 -9.18
CA TYR A 22 9.63 12.46 -8.04
C TYR A 22 11.10 12.22 -7.71
N PRO A 23 11.91 13.27 -7.50
CA PRO A 23 13.34 13.14 -7.19
C PRO A 23 13.55 12.43 -5.84
N ASP A 24 12.62 12.62 -4.89
CA ASP A 24 12.73 12.12 -3.54
C ASP A 24 11.71 11.04 -3.26
N ARG A 25 12.05 10.15 -2.31
CA ARG A 25 11.09 9.21 -1.74
C ARG A 25 10.11 9.99 -0.86
N ALA A 26 8.84 9.58 -0.88
CA ALA A 26 7.84 10.20 -0.02
C ALA A 26 8.19 10.02 1.47
N PRO A 27 7.81 10.97 2.32
CA PRO A 27 7.99 10.91 3.78
C PRO A 27 7.31 9.71 4.44
N LEU A 28 6.18 9.28 3.88
CA LEU A 28 5.33 8.25 4.45
C LEU A 28 4.72 7.40 3.34
N GLU A 29 4.60 6.09 3.60
CA GLU A 29 3.86 5.17 2.74
C GLU A 29 2.95 4.28 3.57
N LEU A 30 1.71 4.12 3.12
CA LEU A 30 0.73 3.21 3.69
C LEU A 30 0.57 1.99 2.80
N HIS A 31 0.64 0.81 3.39
CA HIS A 31 0.30 -0.45 2.74
C HIS A 31 -1.05 -0.95 3.24
N LEU A 32 -1.98 -1.19 2.31
CA LEU A 32 -3.24 -1.89 2.57
C LEU A 32 -3.16 -3.29 2.00
N VAL A 33 -3.00 -4.26 2.88
CA VAL A 33 -2.76 -5.67 2.53
C VAL A 33 -4.08 -6.42 2.45
N HIS A 34 -4.31 -7.05 1.31
CA HIS A 34 -5.47 -7.89 1.03
C HIS A 34 -5.00 -9.32 0.76
N MET A 35 -5.71 -10.28 1.31
CA MET A 35 -5.41 -11.67 1.06
C MET A 35 -6.38 -12.25 0.01
N ASN A 36 -5.86 -13.14 -0.82
CA ASN A 36 -6.67 -13.94 -1.71
C ASN A 36 -7.37 -15.05 -0.92
N LYS A 37 -8.69 -14.94 -0.79
CA LYS A 37 -9.49 -15.92 -0.02
C LYS A 37 -9.44 -17.35 -0.57
N ALA A 38 -9.09 -17.52 -1.86
CA ALA A 38 -8.89 -18.84 -2.44
C ALA A 38 -7.58 -19.51 -1.99
N LYS A 39 -6.69 -18.77 -1.31
CA LYS A 39 -5.38 -19.23 -0.85
C LYS A 39 -5.31 -19.52 0.65
N GLY A 40 -6.39 -19.29 1.39
CA GLY A 40 -6.44 -19.57 2.82
C GLY A 40 -7.52 -18.77 3.54
N SER A 41 -7.77 -19.14 4.78
CA SER A 41 -8.71 -18.48 5.69
C SER A 41 -8.03 -17.36 6.51
N SER A 42 -6.69 -17.37 6.56
CA SER A 42 -5.85 -16.40 7.26
C SER A 42 -4.73 -15.87 6.39
N LEU A 43 -4.20 -14.70 6.75
CA LEU A 43 -3.06 -14.09 6.06
C LEU A 43 -1.83 -15.02 6.06
N VAL A 44 -1.59 -15.70 7.18
CA VAL A 44 -0.45 -16.63 7.33
C VAL A 44 -0.62 -17.84 6.39
N GLU A 45 -1.82 -18.41 6.31
CA GLU A 45 -2.09 -19.51 5.38
C GLU A 45 -1.88 -19.08 3.93
N ALA A 46 -2.43 -17.93 3.52
CA ALA A 46 -2.26 -17.41 2.18
C ALA A 46 -0.77 -17.19 1.83
N ILE A 47 0.03 -16.62 2.74
CA ILE A 47 1.47 -16.41 2.56
C ILE A 47 2.21 -17.77 2.43
N ASN A 48 1.79 -18.78 3.16
CA ASN A 48 2.46 -20.08 3.17
C ASN A 48 2.19 -20.92 1.92
N THR A 49 1.22 -20.55 1.09
CA THR A 49 1.06 -21.20 -0.23
C THR A 49 2.23 -20.92 -1.17
N ASN A 50 2.99 -19.85 -0.93
CA ASN A 50 4.06 -19.34 -1.79
C ASN A 50 3.61 -19.03 -3.24
N ASP A 51 2.33 -18.82 -3.46
CA ASP A 51 1.79 -18.44 -4.75
C ASP A 51 1.95 -16.92 -4.98
N TRP A 52 2.40 -16.54 -6.17
CA TRP A 52 2.66 -15.16 -6.57
C TRP A 52 1.45 -14.20 -6.40
N ASN A 53 0.24 -14.73 -6.31
CA ASN A 53 -1.02 -13.99 -6.19
C ASN A 53 -1.74 -14.24 -4.85
N SER A 54 -1.01 -14.62 -3.82
CA SER A 54 -1.59 -14.85 -2.49
C SER A 54 -2.05 -13.57 -1.82
N LEU A 55 -1.37 -12.46 -2.11
CA LEU A 55 -1.68 -11.14 -1.57
C LEU A 55 -1.80 -10.11 -2.68
N ALA A 56 -2.63 -9.10 -2.43
CA ALA A 56 -2.65 -7.85 -3.17
C ALA A 56 -2.42 -6.70 -2.19
N VAL A 57 -1.46 -5.83 -2.49
CA VAL A 57 -1.15 -4.69 -1.62
C VAL A 57 -1.30 -3.38 -2.40
N LEU A 58 -2.02 -2.45 -1.80
CA LEU A 58 -2.13 -1.07 -2.27
C LEU A 58 -1.10 -0.24 -1.51
N ALA A 59 -0.25 0.46 -2.23
CA ALA A 59 0.75 1.37 -1.68
C ALA A 59 0.35 2.82 -1.98
N ILE A 60 0.12 3.59 -0.92
CA ILE A 60 -0.29 4.98 -0.95
C ILE A 60 0.81 5.83 -0.32
N LYS A 61 1.35 6.77 -1.08
CA LYS A 61 2.40 7.68 -0.63
C LYS A 61 1.82 9.00 -0.16
N TYR A 62 2.46 9.59 0.84
CA TYR A 62 2.05 10.87 1.40
C TYR A 62 3.22 11.84 1.39
N ASP A 63 2.95 13.07 0.94
CA ASP A 63 3.85 14.21 1.09
C ASP A 63 3.48 15.04 2.31
N ILE A 64 4.41 15.88 2.77
CA ILE A 64 4.15 16.80 3.86
C ILE A 64 3.36 17.99 3.32
N GLY A 65 2.20 18.22 3.93
CA GLY A 65 1.37 19.41 3.72
C GLY A 65 1.30 20.28 4.96
N ASP A 66 0.71 21.47 4.79
CA ASP A 66 0.59 22.47 5.86
C ASP A 66 -0.51 22.12 6.87
N ASN A 67 -1.53 21.41 6.44
CA ASN A 67 -2.71 21.10 7.25
C ASN A 67 -2.80 19.61 7.57
N ASP A 68 -3.42 19.31 8.72
CA ASP A 68 -3.74 17.92 9.09
C ASP A 68 -4.67 17.29 8.05
N ASN A 69 -4.44 16.02 7.76
CA ASN A 69 -5.34 15.21 6.95
C ASN A 69 -6.55 14.85 7.81
N GLU A 70 -7.65 15.55 7.59
CA GLU A 70 -8.89 15.41 8.35
C GLU A 70 -9.54 14.03 8.19
N ASP A 71 -9.40 13.40 7.04
CA ASP A 71 -9.90 12.06 6.79
C ASP A 71 -9.23 11.01 7.67
N LEU A 72 -7.97 11.25 8.07
CA LEU A 72 -7.19 10.39 8.96
C LEU A 72 -7.19 10.87 10.43
N ALA A 73 -7.83 12.01 10.75
CA ALA A 73 -7.86 12.56 12.09
C ALA A 73 -8.34 11.56 13.16
N PRO A 74 -9.36 10.70 12.95
CA PRO A 74 -9.77 9.72 13.95
C PRO A 74 -8.65 8.74 14.33
N LEU A 75 -7.79 8.37 13.37
CA LEU A 75 -6.63 7.51 13.61
C LEU A 75 -5.57 8.22 14.44
N PHE A 76 -5.17 9.43 14.01
CA PHE A 76 -4.11 10.18 14.68
C PHE A 76 -4.52 10.63 16.09
N ASN A 77 -5.80 10.94 16.32
CA ASN A 77 -6.32 11.22 17.64
C ASN A 77 -6.24 9.99 18.56
N ALA A 78 -6.60 8.80 18.05
CA ALA A 78 -6.47 7.57 18.82
C ALA A 78 -5.00 7.24 19.14
N LEU A 79 -4.08 7.46 18.20
CA LEU A 79 -2.64 7.28 18.42
C LEU A 79 -2.09 8.24 19.48
N LYS A 80 -2.55 9.50 19.50
CA LYS A 80 -2.17 10.48 20.54
C LYS A 80 -2.65 10.04 21.93
N GLU A 81 -3.89 9.58 22.04
CA GLU A 81 -4.45 9.13 23.30
C GLU A 81 -3.71 7.91 23.86
N ASP A 82 -3.24 7.01 23.00
CA ASP A 82 -2.61 5.73 23.40
C ASP A 82 -1.09 5.85 23.60
N ALA A 83 -0.45 6.85 22.99
CA ALA A 83 0.98 7.14 23.21
C ALA A 83 1.32 7.46 24.69
N ILE A 84 0.29 7.75 25.51
CA ILE A 84 0.39 7.98 26.95
C ILE A 84 0.51 6.67 27.74
N HIS A 85 0.20 5.53 27.13
CA HIS A 85 0.20 4.22 27.78
C HIS A 85 1.31 3.32 27.25
N GLU A 86 2.33 3.06 28.04
CA GLU A 86 3.57 2.29 27.74
C GLU A 86 3.38 0.85 27.27
N LYS A 87 2.20 0.41 26.87
CA LYS A 87 1.95 -0.98 26.46
C LYS A 87 1.26 -1.02 25.11
N TRP A 88 1.93 -1.64 24.14
CA TRP A 88 1.40 -2.07 22.84
C TRP A 88 0.05 -2.79 23.01
N LYS A 89 -1.03 -2.04 22.92
CA LYS A 89 -2.38 -2.56 22.88
C LYS A 89 -2.99 -2.18 21.54
N TYR A 90 -3.87 -3.05 21.07
CA TYR A 90 -4.74 -2.71 19.95
C TYR A 90 -5.55 -1.47 20.31
N ILE A 91 -5.43 -0.43 19.49
CA ILE A 91 -6.25 0.76 19.62
C ILE A 91 -7.58 0.48 18.92
N THR A 92 -8.68 0.62 19.65
CA THR A 92 -10.00 0.60 19.04
C THR A 92 -10.40 2.02 18.69
N LEU A 93 -10.61 2.28 17.40
CA LEU A 93 -11.04 3.60 16.97
C LEU A 93 -12.46 3.89 17.48
N LYS A 94 -12.65 5.03 18.11
CA LYS A 94 -13.96 5.51 18.59
C LYS A 94 -14.89 5.89 17.43
N LYS A 95 -14.32 6.19 16.24
CA LYS A 95 -15.04 6.48 15.00
C LYS A 95 -14.56 5.56 13.91
N ASN A 96 -15.48 5.03 13.12
CA ASN A 96 -15.14 4.21 11.97
C ASN A 96 -14.41 5.04 10.91
N LEU A 97 -13.22 4.58 10.50
CA LEU A 97 -12.54 5.08 9.31
C LEU A 97 -13.09 4.39 8.07
N LYS A 98 -13.43 5.19 7.08
CA LYS A 98 -13.77 4.64 5.77
C LYS A 98 -12.49 4.27 5.05
N LEU A 99 -12.43 3.09 4.43
CA LEU A 99 -11.28 2.67 3.64
C LEU A 99 -10.91 3.71 2.57
N LYS A 100 -11.92 4.38 2.01
CA LYS A 100 -11.74 5.46 1.02
C LYS A 100 -10.88 6.61 1.55
N SER A 101 -10.89 6.87 2.86
CA SER A 101 -10.08 7.93 3.49
C SER A 101 -8.57 7.69 3.40
N PHE A 102 -8.16 6.45 3.11
CA PHE A 102 -6.75 6.10 2.93
C PHE A 102 -6.29 6.15 1.48
N LEU A 103 -7.23 6.17 0.53
CA LEU A 103 -6.91 6.12 -0.89
C LEU A 103 -6.67 7.52 -1.44
N PRO A 104 -5.76 7.68 -2.41
CA PRO A 104 -5.57 8.95 -3.08
C PRO A 104 -6.83 9.36 -3.84
N ARG A 105 -7.00 10.67 -4.03
CA ARG A 105 -8.14 11.23 -4.79
C ARG A 105 -8.19 10.69 -6.20
N GLY A 106 -7.01 10.49 -6.81
CA GLY A 106 -6.85 9.90 -8.14
C GLY A 106 -6.39 8.46 -8.05
N THR A 107 -7.29 7.49 -8.16
CA THR A 107 -6.96 6.06 -8.16
C THR A 107 -6.76 5.48 -9.56
N GLY A 108 -6.91 6.29 -10.61
CA GLY A 108 -6.82 5.83 -12.01
C GLY A 108 -5.40 5.64 -12.52
N ARG A 109 -4.39 6.21 -11.84
CA ARG A 109 -2.99 6.13 -12.24
C ARG A 109 -2.17 5.35 -11.22
N PHE A 110 -1.56 4.25 -11.64
CA PHE A 110 -0.75 3.44 -10.74
C PHE A 110 0.25 2.57 -11.48
N TYR A 111 1.28 2.14 -10.76
CA TYR A 111 2.16 1.06 -11.19
C TYR A 111 1.66 -0.27 -10.65
N ARG A 112 1.76 -1.31 -11.48
CA ARG A 112 1.41 -2.68 -11.12
C ARG A 112 2.59 -3.61 -11.38
N TYR A 113 2.97 -4.43 -10.38
CA TYR A 113 4.02 -5.41 -10.56
C TYR A 113 3.85 -6.58 -9.57
N ASN A 114 4.46 -7.72 -9.91
CA ASN A 114 4.60 -8.83 -9.00
C ASN A 114 5.89 -8.68 -8.18
N GLY A 115 5.77 -8.75 -6.87
CA GLY A 115 6.88 -8.57 -5.96
C GLY A 115 6.74 -9.38 -4.69
N SER A 116 7.48 -8.96 -3.69
CA SER A 116 7.60 -9.67 -2.41
C SER A 116 6.98 -8.90 -1.25
N LEU A 117 6.84 -9.60 -0.12
CA LEU A 117 6.76 -8.95 1.17
C LEU A 117 8.02 -8.12 1.42
N THR A 118 7.89 -7.01 2.14
CA THR A 118 9.01 -6.17 2.59
C THR A 118 9.47 -6.53 4.00
N THR A 119 8.90 -7.60 4.55
CA THR A 119 9.19 -8.14 5.88
C THR A 119 10.08 -9.37 5.79
N PRO A 120 10.79 -9.75 6.89
CA PRO A 120 11.65 -10.92 6.91
C PRO A 120 11.00 -12.18 6.33
N GLY A 121 11.78 -12.87 5.52
CA GLY A 121 11.32 -13.97 4.65
C GLY A 121 11.06 -13.55 3.21
N CYS A 122 10.78 -12.26 2.96
CA CYS A 122 10.68 -11.61 1.64
C CYS A 122 10.02 -12.46 0.55
N LYS A 123 8.97 -13.22 0.93
CA LYS A 123 8.28 -14.12 0.01
C LYS A 123 7.67 -13.38 -1.17
N GLU A 124 7.89 -13.88 -2.38
CA GLU A 124 7.41 -13.29 -3.64
C GLU A 124 5.95 -13.71 -3.92
N VAL A 125 5.04 -13.22 -3.09
CA VAL A 125 3.62 -13.62 -3.06
C VAL A 125 2.66 -12.43 -3.24
N VAL A 126 3.18 -11.27 -3.67
CA VAL A 126 2.44 -10.01 -3.64
C VAL A 126 2.24 -9.44 -5.03
N ILE A 127 0.98 -9.12 -5.35
CA ILE A 127 0.64 -8.23 -6.45
C ILE A 127 0.59 -6.80 -5.88
N TRP A 128 1.54 -5.97 -6.28
CA TRP A 128 1.62 -4.57 -5.87
C TRP A 128 0.84 -3.64 -6.79
N THR A 129 0.13 -2.70 -6.18
CA THR A 129 -0.46 -1.53 -6.84
C THR A 129 0.07 -0.29 -6.13
N VAL A 130 0.94 0.46 -6.79
CA VAL A 130 1.56 1.67 -6.25
C VAL A 130 0.92 2.87 -6.91
N PHE A 131 0.10 3.62 -6.18
CA PHE A 131 -0.55 4.80 -6.76
C PHE A 131 0.47 5.87 -7.09
N LYS A 132 0.27 6.52 -8.25
CA LYS A 132 1.13 7.63 -8.69
C LYS A 132 0.82 8.90 -7.91
N ASP A 133 -0.46 9.16 -7.67
CA ASP A 133 -0.89 10.33 -6.94
C ASP A 133 -0.55 10.16 -5.46
N ARG A 134 0.03 11.22 -4.87
CA ARG A 134 0.37 11.28 -3.46
C ARG A 134 -0.73 12.03 -2.71
N GLU A 135 -0.99 11.63 -1.49
CA GLU A 135 -1.84 12.36 -0.55
C GLU A 135 -1.00 13.24 0.37
N LEU A 136 -1.66 14.09 1.15
CA LEU A 136 -0.98 14.98 2.08
C LEU A 136 -1.19 14.52 3.52
N ILE A 137 -0.15 14.72 4.32
CA ILE A 137 -0.15 14.54 5.77
C ILE A 137 0.60 15.70 6.41
N SER A 138 0.18 16.18 7.58
CA SER A 138 0.91 17.26 8.25
C SER A 138 2.19 16.75 8.93
N ARG A 139 3.12 17.68 9.19
CA ARG A 139 4.30 17.40 10.05
C ARG A 139 3.92 16.91 11.42
N ASN A 140 2.83 17.44 11.99
CA ASN A 140 2.31 17.01 13.28
C ASN A 140 1.84 15.53 13.24
N GLN A 141 1.12 15.13 12.20
CA GLN A 141 0.62 13.76 12.07
C GLN A 141 1.75 12.74 11.86
N ILE A 142 2.73 13.03 10.99
CA ILE A 142 3.88 12.12 10.84
C ILE A 142 4.72 12.06 12.11
N GLN A 143 4.83 13.15 12.86
CA GLN A 143 5.53 13.18 14.14
C GLN A 143 4.85 12.28 15.18
N ILE A 144 3.53 12.19 15.19
CA ILE A 144 2.79 11.26 16.07
C ILE A 144 3.20 9.82 15.80
N LEU A 145 3.31 9.42 14.51
CA LEU A 145 3.79 8.07 14.16
C LEU A 145 5.21 7.84 14.69
N ARG A 146 6.10 8.80 14.49
CA ARG A 146 7.48 8.75 14.98
C ARG A 146 7.56 8.67 16.50
N ASP A 147 6.70 9.38 17.20
CA ASP A 147 6.69 9.44 18.67
C ASP A 147 6.08 8.18 19.29
N THR A 148 5.06 7.60 18.65
CA THR A 148 4.44 6.35 19.10
C THR A 148 5.47 5.20 19.17
N MET A 149 6.55 5.26 18.38
CA MET A 149 7.61 4.24 18.31
C MET A 149 8.82 4.53 19.21
N LYS A 150 8.82 5.65 19.96
CA LYS A 150 9.97 6.02 20.82
C LYS A 150 10.13 5.18 22.09
N GLY A 151 9.17 4.28 22.39
CA GLY A 151 9.21 3.42 23.57
C GLY A 151 10.37 2.42 23.60
N SER A 152 10.08 1.15 23.73
CA SER A 152 11.08 0.07 23.92
C SER A 152 11.83 -0.35 22.64
N MET A 153 11.38 0.07 21.45
CA MET A 153 12.04 -0.23 20.17
C MET A 153 12.43 1.06 19.47
N LYS A 154 13.59 1.59 19.79
CA LYS A 154 14.19 2.80 19.20
C LYS A 154 14.54 2.62 17.70
N GLN A 155 13.57 2.37 16.86
CA GLN A 155 13.81 2.33 15.42
C GLN A 155 13.34 3.65 14.80
N PRO A 156 14.25 4.49 14.29
CA PRO A 156 13.91 5.76 13.66
C PRO A 156 13.20 5.56 12.32
N ASN A 157 13.28 4.36 11.75
CA ASN A 157 12.66 3.98 10.50
C ASN A 157 12.18 2.53 10.52
N ASN A 158 11.21 2.22 9.68
CA ASN A 158 10.68 0.88 9.47
C ASN A 158 10.54 0.57 7.97
N THR A 159 11.43 1.13 7.15
CA THR A 159 11.44 0.98 5.70
C THR A 159 12.52 0.01 5.26
N ARG A 160 12.19 -0.88 4.33
CA ARG A 160 13.18 -1.68 3.61
C ARG A 160 13.87 -0.81 2.56
N PRO A 161 15.20 -0.92 2.35
CA PRO A 161 15.86 -0.29 1.22
C PRO A 161 15.26 -0.70 -0.12
N VAL A 162 15.24 0.24 -1.07
CA VAL A 162 14.78 -0.02 -2.44
C VAL A 162 15.60 -1.15 -3.05
N GLN A 163 14.92 -2.11 -3.68
CA GLN A 163 15.54 -3.26 -4.34
C GLN A 163 15.62 -3.03 -5.84
N PRO A 164 16.65 -3.55 -6.53
CA PRO A 164 16.72 -3.50 -7.98
C PRO A 164 15.55 -4.25 -8.62
N LEU A 165 15.19 -3.86 -9.84
CA LEU A 165 14.06 -4.50 -10.54
C LEU A 165 14.30 -5.98 -10.84
N ASN A 166 15.55 -6.41 -11.04
CA ASN A 166 15.91 -7.80 -11.32
C ASN A 166 15.09 -8.43 -12.47
N GLY A 167 14.83 -7.66 -13.52
CA GLY A 167 14.05 -8.10 -14.67
C GLY A 167 12.54 -8.16 -14.45
N ARG A 168 12.03 -7.70 -13.30
CA ARG A 168 10.58 -7.61 -13.08
C ARG A 168 9.94 -6.59 -14.01
N ILE A 169 8.79 -6.96 -14.56
CA ILE A 169 7.98 -6.06 -15.38
C ILE A 169 7.14 -5.19 -14.48
N VAL A 170 7.26 -3.88 -14.64
CA VAL A 170 6.40 -2.89 -13.98
C VAL A 170 5.48 -2.31 -15.03
N LEU A 171 4.19 -2.53 -14.87
CA LEU A 171 3.16 -1.96 -15.74
C LEU A 171 2.85 -0.55 -15.27
N ASP A 172 2.91 0.40 -16.18
CA ASP A 172 2.41 1.77 -16.00
C ASP A 172 0.97 1.84 -16.49
N ILE A 173 0.03 2.09 -15.57
CA ILE A 173 -1.40 2.03 -15.86
C ILE A 173 -2.02 3.41 -15.64
N ASP A 174 -2.74 3.87 -16.67
CA ASP A 174 -3.61 5.05 -16.63
C ASP A 174 -5.01 4.65 -17.12
N THR A 175 -5.98 4.70 -16.23
CA THR A 175 -7.36 4.31 -16.54
C THR A 175 -8.29 5.49 -16.72
N ARG A 176 -7.79 6.72 -16.73
CA ARG A 176 -8.62 7.94 -16.78
C ARG A 176 -9.35 8.05 -18.12
N ASP A 177 -8.70 7.63 -19.19
CA ASP A 177 -9.21 7.66 -20.57
C ASP A 177 -9.78 6.31 -21.02
N TYR A 178 -9.98 5.37 -20.07
CA TYR A 178 -10.48 4.04 -20.38
C TYR A 178 -11.98 4.07 -20.64
N ASP A 179 -12.37 3.93 -21.90
CA ASP A 179 -13.75 3.89 -22.39
C ASP A 179 -14.44 2.52 -22.26
N GLY A 180 -13.74 1.52 -21.69
CA GLY A 180 -14.21 0.13 -21.59
C GLY A 180 -13.82 -0.73 -22.79
N SER A 181 -13.17 -0.17 -23.81
CA SER A 181 -12.68 -0.94 -24.96
C SER A 181 -11.26 -1.46 -24.74
N CYS A 182 -10.97 -2.65 -25.26
CA CYS A 182 -9.63 -3.24 -25.21
C CYS A 182 -8.67 -2.67 -26.28
N SER A 183 -9.17 -1.85 -27.18
CA SER A 183 -8.41 -1.34 -28.35
C SER A 183 -7.25 -0.41 -27.97
N ASN A 184 -7.29 0.20 -26.78
CA ASN A 184 -6.29 1.19 -26.35
C ASN A 184 -5.13 0.61 -25.55
N TYR A 185 -5.13 -0.72 -25.25
CA TYR A 185 -4.14 -1.29 -24.33
C TYR A 185 -2.87 -1.82 -25.01
N CYS A 186 -2.90 -2.08 -26.32
CA CYS A 186 -1.71 -2.46 -27.08
C CYS A 186 -1.95 -2.25 -28.58
N PRO A 187 -1.34 -1.25 -29.22
CA PRO A 187 -1.27 -1.26 -30.69
C PRO A 187 -0.51 -2.51 -31.12
N ALA A 188 -1.07 -3.27 -32.06
CA ALA A 188 -0.55 -4.56 -32.54
C ALA A 188 0.92 -4.55 -33.00
N SER A 189 1.52 -3.34 -33.13
CA SER A 189 2.91 -3.14 -33.58
C SER A 189 3.94 -3.07 -32.44
N THR A 190 3.53 -3.03 -31.18
CA THR A 190 4.43 -2.78 -30.02
C THR A 190 4.40 -3.84 -28.93
N CYS A 191 3.56 -4.87 -29.04
CA CYS A 191 3.56 -5.97 -28.09
C CYS A 191 4.69 -6.97 -28.40
N PRO A 192 5.69 -7.16 -27.52
CA PRO A 192 6.64 -8.26 -27.73
C PRO A 192 5.88 -9.58 -27.59
N SER A 193 6.00 -10.42 -28.59
CA SER A 193 5.69 -11.85 -28.79
C SER A 193 4.93 -12.64 -27.71
N HIS A 194 3.94 -12.06 -27.05
CA HIS A 194 2.90 -12.81 -26.33
C HIS A 194 1.69 -12.98 -27.24
N PRO A 195 1.03 -14.16 -27.21
CA PRO A 195 -0.18 -14.35 -28.00
C PRO A 195 -1.18 -13.23 -27.66
N PRO A 196 -1.89 -12.69 -28.66
CA PRO A 196 -2.87 -11.64 -28.44
C PRO A 196 -3.84 -12.09 -27.35
N ILE A 197 -4.02 -11.25 -26.33
CA ILE A 197 -5.00 -11.48 -25.28
C ILE A 197 -6.38 -11.49 -25.97
N LYS A 198 -6.83 -12.70 -26.29
CA LYS A 198 -8.12 -12.90 -26.98
C LYS A 198 -9.33 -12.59 -26.10
N ASP A 199 -9.09 -12.41 -24.80
CA ASP A 199 -10.16 -12.20 -23.83
C ASP A 199 -9.75 -11.17 -22.78
N CYS A 200 -10.30 -9.97 -22.88
CA CYS A 200 -10.16 -8.91 -21.88
C CYS A 200 -11.00 -9.14 -20.63
N SER A 201 -11.79 -10.21 -20.57
CA SER A 201 -12.62 -10.53 -19.41
C SER A 201 -11.77 -10.79 -18.17
N SER A 202 -10.57 -11.34 -18.33
CA SER A 202 -9.61 -11.54 -17.23
C SER A 202 -9.03 -10.22 -16.70
N LEU A 203 -8.78 -9.24 -17.57
CA LEU A 203 -8.37 -7.88 -17.15
C LEU A 203 -9.56 -7.14 -16.53
N ALA A 204 -10.75 -7.23 -17.14
CA ALA A 204 -11.95 -6.64 -16.59
C ALA A 204 -12.37 -7.29 -15.27
N SER A 205 -12.16 -8.59 -15.07
CA SER A 205 -12.39 -9.27 -13.79
C SER A 205 -11.42 -8.80 -12.71
N ASN A 206 -10.17 -8.55 -13.05
CA ASN A 206 -9.21 -7.95 -12.13
C ASN A 206 -9.57 -6.49 -11.77
N PHE A 207 -10.12 -5.73 -12.74
CA PHE A 207 -10.68 -4.40 -12.48
C PHE A 207 -11.97 -4.44 -11.67
N ARG A 208 -12.86 -5.41 -11.91
CA ARG A 208 -14.07 -5.62 -11.11
C ARG A 208 -13.73 -6.09 -9.70
N LEU A 209 -12.71 -6.94 -9.53
CA LEU A 209 -12.17 -7.30 -8.22
C LEU A 209 -11.66 -6.07 -7.47
N GLN A 210 -11.01 -5.12 -8.13
CA GLN A 210 -10.55 -3.90 -7.48
C GLN A 210 -11.70 -2.98 -7.08
N LYS A 211 -12.74 -2.80 -7.92
CA LYS A 211 -13.98 -2.10 -7.54
C LYS A 211 -14.75 -2.84 -6.45
N SER A 212 -14.87 -4.16 -6.52
CA SER A 212 -15.51 -5.01 -5.50
C SER A 212 -14.73 -5.02 -4.20
N LEU A 213 -13.38 -5.02 -4.23
CA LEU A 213 -12.54 -4.87 -3.05
C LEU A 213 -12.75 -3.52 -2.36
N ILE A 214 -12.96 -2.45 -3.12
CA ILE A 214 -13.24 -1.12 -2.58
C ILE A 214 -14.65 -1.03 -1.98
N THR A 215 -15.62 -1.77 -2.51
CA THR A 215 -17.03 -1.70 -2.06
C THR A 215 -17.41 -2.70 -0.98
N SER A 216 -16.73 -3.87 -0.86
CA SER A 216 -17.04 -4.92 0.13
C SER A 216 -16.27 -4.78 1.46
N LEU A 217 -15.50 -3.74 1.66
CA LEU A 217 -14.54 -3.58 2.76
C LEU A 217 -15.08 -2.77 3.95
N LEU A 218 -16.40 -2.84 4.21
CA LEU A 218 -17.02 -2.08 5.31
C LEU A 218 -16.83 -2.71 6.71
N GLU A 219 -16.09 -3.81 6.85
CA GLU A 219 -15.91 -4.45 8.15
C GLU A 219 -14.43 -4.62 8.55
N LEU A 220 -14.10 -4.04 9.71
CA LEU A 220 -12.96 -4.30 10.59
C LEU A 220 -11.54 -4.05 10.03
N ILE A 221 -11.11 -2.80 10.09
CA ILE A 221 -9.69 -2.44 10.02
C ILE A 221 -9.06 -2.72 11.39
N LYS A 222 -8.33 -3.82 11.53
CA LYS A 222 -7.31 -3.95 12.57
C LYS A 222 -6.05 -3.27 12.02
N MET A 223 -5.83 -2.02 12.39
CA MET A 223 -4.55 -1.38 12.12
C MET A 223 -3.50 -1.94 13.07
N LEU A 224 -2.57 -2.69 12.50
CA LEU A 224 -1.36 -3.10 13.20
C LEU A 224 -0.26 -2.13 12.77
N ILE A 225 0.22 -1.32 13.71
CA ILE A 225 1.49 -0.61 13.51
C ILE A 225 2.56 -1.69 13.66
N CYS A 226 2.95 -2.28 12.52
CA CYS A 226 3.93 -3.35 12.52
C CYS A 226 5.34 -2.75 12.59
N THR A 227 6.01 -2.98 13.71
CA THR A 227 7.45 -2.81 13.82
C THR A 227 8.09 -4.03 13.19
N ILE A 228 8.76 -3.85 12.07
CA ILE A 228 9.45 -4.93 11.42
C ILE A 228 10.93 -4.69 11.54
N LEU A 229 11.57 -5.64 12.20
CA LEU A 229 13.02 -5.74 12.28
C LEU A 229 13.60 -5.89 10.87
N ASN A 230 14.59 -5.05 10.58
CA ASN A 230 15.33 -5.00 9.33
C ASN A 230 15.91 -6.35 8.93
N SER A 231 15.93 -6.54 7.67
CA SER A 231 16.74 -7.38 6.79
C SER A 231 16.04 -8.57 6.15
N CYS A 232 15.69 -8.38 4.90
CA CYS A 232 15.90 -9.40 3.89
C CYS A 232 17.26 -9.16 3.27
#